data_fc2f6447d7e69d5f7807deea5ee0198e
#
_entry.id   fc2f6447d7e69d5f7807deea5ee0198e
#
_cell.length_a   1.000
_cell.length_b   1.000
_cell.length_c   1.000
_cell.angle_alpha   90.00
_cell.angle_beta   90.00
_cell.angle_gamma   90.00
#
_symmetry.space_group_name_H-M   'P 1'
#
loop_
_entity.id
_entity.type
_entity.pdbx_description
1 polymer ?
#
loop_
_entity_poly.entity_id
_entity_poly.type
_entity_poly.pdbx_seq_one_letter_code
_entity_poly.pdbx_strand_id
1 'polypeptide(L)'
;MSSTHLVEIAQDSELSRLASSYRDGGFETAGGQWVGFDKWYLPKWTDTRVTWMTQVSPEFGILWGFSTGEQAEKYRISPSLKLGIVYQTKVGLNASFSVRATSVLGGRMNEKTCTANYGDIGGIEQVNCRLAASEMPPADTLKYLSNALPPNRHYVWVRYVMTF
;
A
#
# COMPACT_ATOMS: atom_id res chain seq x y z
N MET A 1 18.99 17.83 -23.65
CA MET A 1 18.52 18.44 -22.38
C MET A 1 17.61 17.42 -21.71
N SER A 2 17.87 17.06 -20.46
CA SER A 2 16.96 16.21 -19.68
C SER A 2 15.74 17.06 -19.27
N SER A 3 14.56 16.51 -19.41
CA SER A 3 13.32 17.16 -18.96
C SER A 3 12.65 16.31 -17.90
N THR A 4 12.14 16.95 -16.86
CA THR A 4 11.39 16.26 -15.79
C THR A 4 9.93 16.65 -15.87
N HIS A 5 9.07 15.65 -15.88
CA HIS A 5 7.62 15.81 -15.97
C HIS A 5 6.94 15.13 -14.80
N LEU A 6 5.89 15.75 -14.29
CA LEU A 6 5.00 15.12 -13.34
C LEU A 6 4.18 14.04 -14.07
N VAL A 7 4.19 12.83 -13.55
CA VAL A 7 3.49 11.67 -14.16
C VAL A 7 2.20 11.36 -13.44
N GLU A 8 2.21 11.48 -12.11
CA GLU A 8 1.09 11.05 -11.29
C GLU A 8 1.04 11.82 -9.98
N ILE A 9 -0.14 12.26 -9.61
CA ILE A 9 -0.50 12.60 -8.23
C ILE A 9 -1.72 11.76 -7.88
N ALA A 10 -1.63 10.97 -6.83
CA ALA A 10 -2.74 10.15 -6.34
C ALA A 10 -2.84 10.28 -4.83
N GLN A 11 -4.06 10.38 -4.34
CA GLN A 11 -4.36 10.36 -2.91
C GLN A 11 -5.43 9.31 -2.67
N ASP A 12 -5.03 8.17 -2.14
CA ASP A 12 -5.93 7.07 -1.84
C ASP A 12 -5.33 6.12 -0.80
N SER A 13 -6.14 5.21 -0.28
CA SER A 13 -5.72 4.11 0.58
C SER A 13 -5.91 2.78 -0.14
N GLU A 14 -4.80 2.14 -0.51
CA GLU A 14 -4.85 0.78 -1.05
C GLU A 14 -5.39 -0.21 -0.02
N LEU A 15 -5.04 0.00 1.26
CA LEU A 15 -5.46 -0.87 2.35
C LEU A 15 -6.96 -0.74 2.62
N SER A 16 -7.49 0.49 2.65
CA SER A 16 -8.92 0.74 2.83
C SER A 16 -9.74 0.17 1.68
N ARG A 17 -9.27 0.29 0.42
CA ARG A 17 -9.92 -0.33 -0.74
C ARG A 17 -9.93 -1.84 -0.65
N LEU A 18 -8.82 -2.44 -0.23
CA LEU A 18 -8.72 -3.87 -0.04
C LEU A 18 -9.65 -4.33 1.09
N ALA A 19 -9.65 -3.64 2.23
CA ALA A 19 -10.54 -3.94 3.35
C ALA A 19 -12.03 -3.82 2.96
N SER A 20 -12.38 -2.83 2.17
CA SER A 20 -13.75 -2.65 1.67
C SER A 20 -14.19 -3.75 0.70
N SER A 21 -13.25 -4.43 0.02
CA SER A 21 -13.58 -5.57 -0.84
C SER A 21 -13.99 -6.83 -0.04
N TYR A 22 -13.64 -6.89 1.24
CA TYR A 22 -14.01 -7.97 2.16
C TYR A 22 -15.20 -7.56 3.04
N ARG A 23 -16.31 -7.17 2.43
CA ARG A 23 -17.49 -6.61 3.09
C ARG A 23 -18.06 -7.49 4.21
N ASP A 24 -17.93 -8.81 4.09
CA ASP A 24 -18.44 -9.76 5.05
C ASP A 24 -17.40 -10.13 6.14
N GLY A 25 -16.19 -9.57 6.03
CA GLY A 25 -15.11 -9.78 7.00
C GLY A 25 -15.24 -8.84 8.19
N GLY A 26 -15.07 -9.37 9.39
CA GLY A 26 -15.12 -8.61 10.62
C GLY A 26 -15.01 -9.54 11.81
N PHE A 27 -15.23 -9.00 12.99
CA PHE A 27 -15.27 -9.74 14.25
C PHE A 27 -16.32 -9.17 15.18
N GLU A 28 -16.82 -10.02 16.07
CA GLU A 28 -17.73 -9.64 17.13
C GLU A 28 -16.93 -9.31 18.40
N THR A 29 -17.20 -8.19 19.02
CA THR A 29 -16.60 -7.82 20.30
C THR A 29 -17.21 -8.64 21.43
N ALA A 30 -16.54 -8.74 22.58
CA ALA A 30 -17.08 -9.39 23.78
C ALA A 30 -18.43 -8.80 24.23
N GLY A 31 -18.76 -7.59 23.83
CA GLY A 31 -20.06 -6.93 24.08
C GLY A 31 -21.12 -7.21 23.00
N GLY A 32 -20.88 -8.12 22.06
CA GLY A 32 -21.84 -8.46 20.99
C GLY A 32 -21.90 -7.44 19.84
N GLN A 33 -20.96 -6.50 19.77
CA GLN A 33 -20.92 -5.51 18.70
C GLN A 33 -20.08 -6.01 17.52
N TRP A 34 -20.67 -6.06 16.34
CA TRP A 34 -19.93 -6.37 15.11
C TRP A 34 -19.07 -5.20 14.65
N VAL A 35 -17.78 -5.46 14.38
CA VAL A 35 -16.83 -4.50 13.82
C VAL A 35 -16.30 -5.02 12.49
N GLY A 36 -16.73 -4.40 11.39
CA GLY A 36 -16.25 -4.76 10.06
C GLY A 36 -14.80 -4.35 9.83
N PHE A 37 -14.07 -5.09 9.00
CA PHE A 37 -12.70 -4.75 8.63
C PHE A 37 -12.58 -3.40 7.93
N ASP A 38 -13.59 -2.98 7.18
CA ASP A 38 -13.68 -1.66 6.57
C ASP A 38 -13.56 -0.53 7.60
N LYS A 39 -14.22 -0.66 8.76
CA LYS A 39 -14.14 0.31 9.85
C LYS A 39 -12.78 0.30 10.55
N TRP A 40 -12.16 -0.86 10.66
CA TRP A 40 -10.87 -1.01 11.33
C TRP A 40 -9.73 -0.38 10.51
N TYR A 41 -9.81 -0.48 9.18
CA TYR A 41 -8.83 0.05 8.23
C TYR A 41 -9.15 1.46 7.72
N LEU A 42 -10.08 2.17 8.34
CA LEU A 42 -10.43 3.54 7.94
C LEU A 42 -9.28 4.50 8.28
N PRO A 43 -8.61 5.11 7.30
CA PRO A 43 -7.53 6.05 7.56
C PRO A 43 -8.08 7.40 8.01
N LYS A 44 -7.34 8.06 8.90
CA LYS A 44 -7.50 9.49 9.21
C LYS A 44 -6.77 10.38 8.20
N TRP A 45 -5.70 9.83 7.63
CA TRP A 45 -4.90 10.44 6.57
C TRP A 45 -4.59 9.38 5.52
N THR A 46 -5.07 9.59 4.30
CA THR A 46 -4.79 8.72 3.15
C THR A 46 -3.44 9.04 2.55
N ASP A 47 -2.80 8.02 2.00
CA ASP A 47 -1.50 8.16 1.34
C ASP A 47 -1.58 9.08 0.13
N THR A 48 -0.73 10.10 0.10
CA THR A 48 -0.52 10.95 -1.08
C THR A 48 0.76 10.52 -1.77
N ARG A 49 0.64 10.13 -3.03
CA ARG A 49 1.74 9.65 -3.88
C ARG A 49 2.00 10.64 -4.99
N VAL A 50 3.26 10.97 -5.19
CA VAL A 50 3.69 11.82 -6.30
C VAL A 50 4.80 11.10 -7.06
N THR A 51 4.68 11.04 -8.38
CA THR A 51 5.66 10.39 -9.25
C THR A 51 6.06 11.32 -10.38
N TRP A 52 7.35 11.48 -10.60
CA TRP A 52 7.95 12.19 -11.71
C TRP A 52 8.69 11.23 -12.64
N MET A 53 8.87 11.66 -13.85
CA MET A 53 9.73 11.04 -14.86
C MET A 53 10.73 12.05 -15.35
N THR A 54 12.02 11.72 -15.26
CA THR A 54 13.11 12.47 -15.86
C THR A 54 13.54 11.74 -17.13
N GLN A 55 13.28 12.37 -18.27
CA GLN A 55 13.70 11.84 -19.57
C GLN A 55 15.19 12.10 -19.78
N VAL A 56 15.97 11.04 -19.94
CA VAL A 56 17.42 11.09 -20.12
C VAL A 56 17.78 11.03 -21.61
N SER A 57 17.05 10.22 -22.37
CA SER A 57 17.14 10.14 -23.83
C SER A 57 15.74 9.97 -24.44
N PRO A 58 15.57 10.04 -25.76
CA PRO A 58 14.27 9.81 -26.39
C PRO A 58 13.63 8.46 -26.04
N GLU A 59 14.46 7.47 -25.69
CA GLU A 59 14.04 6.09 -25.43
C GLU A 59 14.12 5.71 -23.96
N PHE A 60 14.80 6.52 -23.12
CA PHE A 60 15.07 6.16 -21.73
C PHE A 60 14.69 7.26 -20.76
N GLY A 61 13.97 6.87 -19.72
CA GLY A 61 13.58 7.75 -18.62
C GLY A 61 13.77 7.08 -17.25
N ILE A 62 13.96 7.93 -16.23
CA ILE A 62 14.03 7.54 -14.83
C ILE A 62 12.73 7.97 -14.16
N LEU A 63 12.07 7.04 -13.49
CA LEU A 63 10.93 7.30 -12.63
C LEU A 63 11.40 7.45 -11.19
N TRP A 64 10.91 8.47 -10.51
CA TRP A 64 11.16 8.67 -9.10
C TRP A 64 9.95 9.34 -8.45
N GLY A 65 9.76 9.09 -7.18
CA GLY A 65 8.62 9.62 -6.48
C GLY A 65 8.63 9.24 -5.01
N PHE A 66 7.68 9.76 -4.28
CA PHE A 66 7.50 9.44 -2.88
C PHE A 66 6.03 9.30 -2.51
N SER A 67 5.79 8.66 -1.39
CA SER A 67 4.49 8.59 -0.73
C SER A 67 4.62 9.14 0.70
N THR A 68 3.58 9.82 1.16
CA THR A 68 3.52 10.35 2.52
C THR A 68 3.27 9.29 3.57
N GLY A 69 2.83 8.11 3.12
CA GLY A 69 2.31 7.08 3.98
C GLY A 69 0.89 7.40 4.49
N GLU A 70 0.35 6.52 5.30
CA GLU A 70 -1.02 6.55 5.77
C GLU A 70 -1.07 6.54 7.29
N GLN A 71 -2.03 7.24 7.86
CA GLN A 71 -2.25 7.26 9.30
C GLN A 71 -3.71 6.94 9.63
N ALA A 72 -3.91 5.97 10.49
CA ALA A 72 -5.20 5.60 11.04
C ALA A 72 -5.15 5.61 12.57
N GLU A 73 -6.27 5.30 13.18
CA GLU A 73 -6.34 5.20 14.63
C GLU A 73 -5.49 4.06 15.18
N LYS A 74 -5.53 2.91 14.54
CA LYS A 74 -4.95 1.65 15.00
C LYS A 74 -3.65 1.25 14.30
N TYR A 75 -3.32 1.89 13.19
CA TYR A 75 -2.11 1.61 12.42
C TYR A 75 -1.49 2.88 11.81
N ARG A 76 -0.27 2.73 11.34
CA ARG A 76 0.45 3.73 10.55
C ARG A 76 1.22 3.01 9.45
N ILE A 77 1.15 3.53 8.22
CA ILE A 77 2.03 3.14 7.12
C ILE A 77 3.11 4.21 6.98
N SER A 78 4.37 3.81 7.04
CA SER A 78 5.48 4.74 6.89
C SER A 78 5.58 5.27 5.46
N PRO A 79 6.18 6.46 5.25
CA PRO A 79 6.48 6.96 3.93
C PRO A 79 7.30 5.97 3.09
N SER A 80 7.19 6.08 1.78
CA SER A 80 7.95 5.24 0.84
C SER A 80 8.58 6.06 -0.27
N LEU A 81 9.63 5.51 -0.87
CA LEU A 81 10.31 6.05 -2.03
C LEU A 81 10.07 5.12 -3.22
N LYS A 82 9.69 5.67 -4.35
CA LYS A 82 9.51 4.96 -5.62
C LYS A 82 10.65 5.32 -6.56
N LEU A 83 11.34 4.32 -7.06
CA LEU A 83 12.40 4.45 -8.05
C LEU A 83 12.13 3.49 -9.21
N GLY A 84 12.47 3.88 -10.42
CA GLY A 84 12.27 3.02 -11.57
C GLY A 84 12.91 3.54 -12.84
N ILE A 85 12.82 2.70 -13.86
CA ILE A 85 13.29 3.01 -15.20
C ILE A 85 12.18 2.73 -16.21
N VAL A 86 12.16 3.50 -17.27
CA VAL A 86 11.30 3.29 -18.44
C VAL A 86 12.20 3.27 -19.66
N TYR A 87 12.07 2.23 -20.44
CA TYR A 87 12.70 2.14 -21.76
C TYR A 87 11.60 1.94 -22.79
N GLN A 88 11.62 2.73 -23.85
CA GLN A 88 10.67 2.61 -24.95
C GLN A 88 11.39 2.81 -26.28
N THR A 89 11.17 1.90 -27.21
CA THR A 89 11.73 1.99 -28.57
C THR A 89 10.71 1.63 -29.62
N LYS A 90 10.90 2.15 -30.81
CA LYS A 90 10.12 1.75 -31.98
C LYS A 90 10.75 0.52 -32.60
N VAL A 91 9.92 -0.46 -32.97
CA VAL A 91 10.31 -1.70 -33.64
C VAL A 91 9.68 -1.70 -35.02
N GLY A 92 10.45 -1.29 -36.03
CA GLY A 92 9.92 -1.09 -37.38
C GLY A 92 8.99 0.13 -37.49
N LEU A 93 8.13 0.12 -38.53
CA LEU A 93 7.27 1.27 -38.85
C LEU A 93 6.01 1.33 -37.97
N ASN A 94 5.49 0.18 -37.56
CA ASN A 94 4.16 0.08 -36.94
C ASN A 94 4.15 -0.58 -35.56
N ALA A 95 5.31 -0.76 -34.92
CA ALA A 95 5.36 -1.36 -33.62
C ALA A 95 6.19 -0.56 -32.63
N SER A 96 5.86 -0.67 -31.34
CA SER A 96 6.64 -0.13 -30.24
C SER A 96 6.79 -1.17 -29.13
N PHE A 97 7.96 -1.15 -28.51
CA PHE A 97 8.29 -1.99 -27.37
C PHE A 97 8.61 -1.09 -26.18
N SER A 98 8.08 -1.39 -25.03
CA SER A 98 8.38 -0.66 -23.80
C SER A 98 8.54 -1.59 -22.61
N VAL A 99 9.52 -1.26 -21.78
CA VAL A 99 9.78 -1.93 -20.50
C VAL A 99 9.77 -0.89 -19.39
N ARG A 100 9.06 -1.19 -18.33
CA ARG A 100 9.06 -0.38 -17.11
C ARG A 100 9.41 -1.28 -15.93
N ALA A 101 10.45 -0.94 -15.20
CA ALA A 101 10.79 -1.58 -13.94
C ALA A 101 10.71 -0.54 -12.82
N THR A 102 9.99 -0.85 -11.75
CA THR A 102 9.82 0.06 -10.60
C THR A 102 10.02 -0.70 -9.30
N SER A 103 10.62 -0.02 -8.34
CA SER A 103 10.85 -0.50 -6.98
C SER A 103 10.29 0.53 -6.00
N VAL A 104 9.51 0.06 -5.03
CA VAL A 104 9.02 0.88 -3.91
C VAL A 104 9.72 0.40 -2.65
N LEU A 105 10.42 1.31 -2.00
CA LEU A 105 11.19 1.09 -0.79
C LEU A 105 10.49 1.78 0.38
N GLY A 106 10.29 1.09 1.50
CA GLY A 106 9.52 1.59 2.64
C GLY A 106 8.04 1.23 2.55
N GLY A 107 7.16 2.05 3.11
CA GLY A 107 5.73 1.76 3.15
C GLY A 107 5.39 0.65 4.15
N ARG A 108 6.18 0.46 5.20
CA ARG A 108 5.91 -0.52 6.25
C ARG A 108 4.69 -0.12 7.06
N MET A 109 3.80 -1.08 7.24
CA MET A 109 2.69 -0.95 8.16
C MET A 109 3.17 -1.28 9.58
N ASN A 110 2.92 -0.36 10.48
CA ASN A 110 3.18 -0.51 11.91
C ASN A 110 1.87 -0.34 12.67
N GLU A 111 1.62 -1.21 13.60
CA GLU A 111 0.48 -1.09 14.50
C GLU A 111 0.79 -0.18 15.68
N LYS A 112 -0.25 0.47 16.16
CA LYS A 112 -0.21 1.22 17.40
C LYS A 112 -0.55 0.33 18.57
N THR A 113 -0.18 0.78 19.77
CA THR A 113 -0.54 0.13 21.04
C THR A 113 -2.00 0.46 21.37
N CYS A 114 -2.76 -0.56 21.72
CA CYS A 114 -4.10 -0.49 22.26
C CYS A 114 -4.15 -1.11 23.66
N THR A 115 -5.22 -0.86 24.39
CA THR A 115 -5.49 -1.51 25.68
C THR A 115 -6.55 -2.59 25.51
N ALA A 116 -6.33 -3.75 26.13
CA ALA A 116 -7.32 -4.81 26.26
C ALA A 116 -7.65 -5.01 27.74
N ASN A 117 -8.91 -5.24 28.05
CA ASN A 117 -9.36 -5.56 29.39
C ASN A 117 -9.65 -7.06 29.48
N TYR A 118 -8.82 -7.78 30.22
CA TYR A 118 -8.94 -9.22 30.46
C TYR A 118 -9.80 -9.56 31.71
N GLY A 119 -10.51 -8.57 32.25
CA GLY A 119 -11.37 -8.76 33.43
C GLY A 119 -10.59 -8.96 34.73
N ASP A 120 -11.21 -9.68 35.68
CA ASP A 120 -10.70 -9.82 37.04
C ASP A 120 -9.40 -10.65 37.13
N ILE A 121 -9.08 -11.45 36.12
CA ILE A 121 -7.93 -12.34 36.12
C ILE A 121 -6.69 -11.66 35.53
N GLY A 122 -6.86 -10.75 34.56
CA GLY A 122 -5.74 -10.16 33.84
C GLY A 122 -5.66 -8.64 33.90
N GLY A 123 -6.73 -7.95 34.32
CA GLY A 123 -6.74 -6.48 34.38
C GLY A 123 -6.70 -5.81 33.01
N ILE A 124 -6.20 -4.58 32.99
CA ILE A 124 -6.02 -3.78 31.76
C ILE A 124 -4.57 -3.88 31.33
N GLU A 125 -4.32 -4.48 30.16
CA GLU A 125 -3.01 -4.68 29.57
C GLU A 125 -2.82 -3.88 28.29
N GLN A 126 -1.58 -3.43 28.03
CA GLN A 126 -1.22 -2.85 26.75
C GLN A 126 -0.86 -3.97 25.77
N VAL A 127 -1.60 -4.01 24.67
CA VAL A 127 -1.44 -4.99 23.61
C VAL A 127 -1.34 -4.31 22.26
N ASN A 128 -0.91 -5.03 21.23
CA ASN A 128 -1.08 -4.46 19.90
C ASN A 128 -2.56 -4.35 19.53
N CYS A 129 -2.91 -3.39 18.67
CA CYS A 129 -4.31 -3.12 18.36
C CYS A 129 -5.03 -4.28 17.69
N ARG A 130 -4.31 -5.20 17.04
CA ARG A 130 -4.86 -6.43 16.46
C ARG A 130 -5.39 -7.37 17.53
N LEU A 131 -4.58 -7.62 18.56
CA LEU A 131 -4.98 -8.48 19.67
C LEU A 131 -6.17 -7.91 20.44
N ALA A 132 -6.21 -6.58 20.62
CA ALA A 132 -7.33 -5.92 21.27
C ALA A 132 -8.64 -5.99 20.45
N ALA A 133 -8.54 -6.15 19.13
CA ALA A 133 -9.66 -6.04 18.21
C ALA A 133 -10.13 -7.37 17.64
N SER A 134 -9.38 -8.45 17.75
CA SER A 134 -9.71 -9.69 17.05
C SER A 134 -9.82 -10.89 18.01
N GLU A 135 -10.95 -11.53 17.98
CA GLU A 135 -11.08 -12.94 18.36
C GLU A 135 -10.53 -13.90 17.29
N MET A 136 -10.08 -13.36 16.14
CA MET A 136 -9.41 -14.15 15.11
C MET A 136 -8.04 -14.63 15.61
N PRO A 137 -7.62 -15.86 15.30
CA PRO A 137 -6.28 -16.33 15.59
C PRO A 137 -5.25 -15.33 15.07
N PRO A 138 -4.26 -14.92 15.88
CA PRO A 138 -3.26 -13.91 15.49
C PRO A 138 -2.54 -14.24 14.17
N ALA A 139 -2.37 -15.53 13.86
CA ALA A 139 -1.75 -16.00 12.63
C ALA A 139 -2.52 -15.62 11.37
N ASP A 140 -3.86 -15.67 11.39
CA ASP A 140 -4.69 -15.35 10.23
C ASP A 140 -4.77 -13.85 9.99
N THR A 141 -4.86 -13.06 11.04
CA THR A 141 -4.81 -11.60 10.96
C THR A 141 -3.44 -11.12 10.47
N LEU A 142 -2.35 -11.74 10.94
CA LEU A 142 -0.98 -11.47 10.49
C LEU A 142 -0.80 -11.80 9.00
N LYS A 143 -1.29 -12.94 8.55
CA LYS A 143 -1.21 -13.37 7.16
C LYS A 143 -1.98 -12.42 6.23
N TYR A 144 -3.14 -11.99 6.66
CA TYR A 144 -3.96 -11.02 5.96
C TYR A 144 -3.25 -9.67 5.79
N LEU A 145 -2.71 -9.12 6.88
CA LEU A 145 -2.04 -7.82 6.89
C LEU A 145 -0.68 -7.83 6.19
N SER A 146 0.08 -8.91 6.33
CA SER A 146 1.38 -9.03 5.65
C SER A 146 1.25 -9.14 4.13
N ASN A 147 0.14 -9.70 3.64
CA ASN A 147 -0.15 -9.80 2.22
C ASN A 147 -0.71 -8.50 1.63
N ALA A 148 -1.30 -7.63 2.45
CA ALA A 148 -1.92 -6.39 1.97
C ALA A 148 -0.88 -5.35 1.50
N LEU A 149 0.21 -5.16 2.25
CA LEU A 149 1.25 -4.17 1.92
C LEU A 149 2.64 -4.73 2.26
N PRO A 150 3.27 -5.47 1.34
CA PRO A 150 4.64 -5.94 1.53
C PRO A 150 5.61 -4.75 1.66
N PRO A 151 6.66 -4.86 2.51
CA PRO A 151 7.58 -3.76 2.80
C PRO A 151 8.35 -3.27 1.58
N ASN A 152 8.63 -4.15 0.62
CA ASN A 152 9.30 -3.80 -0.63
C ASN A 152 8.52 -4.40 -1.80
N ARG A 153 8.18 -3.58 -2.76
CA ARG A 153 7.42 -3.98 -3.95
C ARG A 153 8.23 -3.70 -5.20
N HIS A 154 8.44 -4.74 -5.99
CA HIS A 154 9.16 -4.66 -7.25
C HIS A 154 8.22 -5.09 -8.38
N TYR A 155 8.11 -4.25 -9.39
CA TYR A 155 7.26 -4.51 -10.55
C TYR A 155 8.07 -4.38 -11.82
N VAL A 156 7.94 -5.36 -12.71
CA VAL A 156 8.43 -5.28 -14.08
C VAL A 156 7.23 -5.43 -14.99
N TRP A 157 7.09 -4.52 -15.90
CA TRP A 157 6.02 -4.50 -16.87
C TRP A 157 6.61 -4.35 -18.28
N VAL A 158 6.15 -5.20 -19.18
CA VAL A 158 6.57 -5.21 -20.57
C VAL A 158 5.35 -5.04 -21.45
N ARG A 159 5.44 -4.12 -22.41
CA ARG A 159 4.38 -3.87 -23.36
C ARG A 159 4.93 -3.86 -24.78
N TYR A 160 4.27 -4.62 -25.65
CA TYR A 160 4.46 -4.57 -27.08
C TYR A 160 3.16 -4.10 -27.73
N VAL A 161 3.22 -3.10 -28.58
CA VAL A 161 2.06 -2.56 -29.30
C VAL A 161 2.36 -2.63 -30.81
N MET A 162 1.45 -3.21 -31.56
CA MET A 162 1.49 -3.23 -33.02
C MET A 162 0.23 -2.55 -33.54
N THR A 163 0.40 -1.65 -34.49
CA THR A 163 -0.72 -0.96 -35.16
C THR A 163 -0.82 -1.54 -36.59
N PHE A 164 -1.99 -2.02 -36.96
CA PHE A 164 -2.27 -2.60 -38.27
C PHE A 164 -2.87 -1.57 -39.20
#